data_fdd1c4af6c4f4789f0f2d80af1a55aa5
#
_entry.id   fdd1c4af6c4f4789f0f2d80af1a55aa5
#
_cell.length_a   1.000
_cell.length_b   1.000
_cell.length_c   1.000
_cell.angle_alpha   90.00
_cell.angle_beta   90.00
_cell.angle_gamma   90.00
#
_symmetry.space_group_name_H-M   'P 1'
#
loop_
_entity.id
_entity.type
_entity.pdbx_description
1 polymer ?
#
loop_
_entity_poly.entity_id
_entity_poly.type
_entity_poly.pdbx_seq_one_letter_code
_entity_poly.pdbx_strand_id
1 'polypeptide(L)'
;MPVVEKQIMTSKGFGDITAAATQKLQQRVAGKWFNSDGTPKLNYVWKISDNTPKGDAGEEIVGGIFQRLYDEIYEGYEVIVKVVGAEKGDFDVIITVAALDITIKIEVKTATQDSNDTYQWNGLKKGIDYDYAFGLGVTPDDFEFAIQSRTYLEERLTTNMSRDGEGSYKWTARKSDNVKLLRVENFRERLGELNLLGGNL
;
A
#
# COMPACT_ATOMS: atom_id res chain seq x y z
N MET A 1 16.42 18.51 9.66
CA MET A 1 15.42 17.79 8.90
C MET A 1 14.01 17.99 9.48
N PRO A 2 13.39 19.10 9.34
CA PRO A 2 11.99 19.23 9.78
C PRO A 2 11.06 19.88 8.76
N VAL A 3 11.42 19.96 7.48
CA VAL A 3 10.63 20.74 6.50
C VAL A 3 9.70 19.88 5.64
N VAL A 4 9.93 18.56 5.61
CA VAL A 4 9.15 17.63 4.76
C VAL A 4 7.76 17.36 5.34
N GLU A 5 7.60 17.37 6.66
CA GLU A 5 6.36 16.96 7.32
C GLU A 5 5.17 17.90 7.13
N LYS A 6 5.40 19.19 6.88
CA LYS A 6 4.30 20.18 6.78
C LYS A 6 3.65 20.33 5.40
N GLN A 7 4.28 19.82 4.33
CA GLN A 7 3.75 19.97 2.97
C GLN A 7 2.82 18.82 2.53
N ILE A 8 2.76 17.75 3.29
CA ILE A 8 2.00 16.54 2.95
C ILE A 8 0.48 16.74 2.99
N MET A 9 0.01 17.81 3.64
CA MET A 9 -1.42 18.13 3.80
C MET A 9 -2.02 18.98 2.68
N THR A 10 -1.30 19.22 1.60
CA THR A 10 -1.89 19.93 0.47
C THR A 10 -2.79 18.99 -0.34
N SER A 11 -3.74 19.58 -1.07
CA SER A 11 -4.75 18.97 -1.92
C SER A 11 -4.28 17.91 -2.92
N LYS A 12 -2.98 17.62 -3.00
CA LYS A 12 -2.39 16.61 -3.88
C LYS A 12 -2.30 15.20 -3.27
N GLY A 13 -2.81 15.00 -2.08
CA GLY A 13 -2.90 13.68 -1.47
C GLY A 13 -1.60 13.18 -0.85
N PHE A 14 -1.20 11.97 -1.18
CA PHE A 14 -0.08 11.26 -0.57
C PHE A 14 1.25 11.39 -1.33
N GLY A 15 1.39 12.41 -2.18
CA GLY A 15 2.53 12.56 -3.08
C GLY A 15 3.90 12.58 -2.39
N ASP A 16 4.00 13.26 -1.24
CA ASP A 16 5.29 13.35 -0.53
C ASP A 16 5.70 12.03 0.14
N ILE A 17 4.72 11.25 0.63
CA ILE A 17 4.97 9.93 1.22
C ILE A 17 5.47 8.97 0.15
N THR A 18 4.79 8.94 -1.01
CA THR A 18 5.19 8.08 -2.13
C THR A 18 6.54 8.49 -2.70
N ALA A 19 6.82 9.80 -2.77
CA ALA A 19 8.12 10.32 -3.22
C ALA A 19 9.26 9.92 -2.28
N ALA A 20 9.08 10.02 -0.96
CA ALA A 20 10.10 9.65 0.02
C ALA A 20 10.44 8.16 -0.04
N ALA A 21 9.42 7.28 -0.10
CA ALA A 21 9.64 5.84 -0.22
C ALA A 21 10.29 5.46 -1.56
N THR A 22 9.89 6.11 -2.65
CA THR A 22 10.51 5.92 -3.96
C THR A 22 11.98 6.34 -3.95
N GLN A 23 12.33 7.46 -3.31
CA GLN A 23 13.71 7.90 -3.17
C GLN A 23 14.57 6.88 -2.40
N LYS A 24 14.05 6.30 -1.32
CA LYS A 24 14.75 5.22 -0.60
C LYS A 24 14.97 4.00 -1.49
N LEU A 25 13.96 3.61 -2.28
CA LEU A 25 14.09 2.53 -3.24
C LEU A 25 15.18 2.81 -4.27
N GLN A 26 15.20 4.02 -4.84
CA GLN A 26 16.23 4.47 -5.78
C GLN A 26 17.64 4.38 -5.19
N GLN A 27 17.82 4.80 -3.93
CA GLN A 27 19.10 4.71 -3.23
C GLN A 27 19.57 3.27 -3.05
N ARG A 28 18.66 2.34 -2.77
CA ARG A 28 18.96 0.90 -2.64
C ARG A 28 19.33 0.26 -3.99
N VAL A 29 18.76 0.74 -5.07
CA VAL A 29 19.02 0.24 -6.44
C VAL A 29 20.29 0.84 -7.05
N ALA A 30 20.94 1.75 -6.37
CA ALA A 30 22.15 2.52 -6.63
C ALA A 30 22.78 2.44 -8.05
N GLY A 31 22.73 3.53 -8.74
CA GLY A 31 23.70 3.87 -9.80
C GLY A 31 23.51 3.23 -11.17
N LYS A 32 22.54 2.34 -11.37
CA LYS A 32 22.35 1.63 -12.64
C LYS A 32 21.27 2.23 -13.56
N TRP A 33 20.39 3.08 -13.03
CA TRP A 33 19.07 3.24 -13.63
C TRP A 33 18.51 4.65 -13.59
N PHE A 34 19.40 5.62 -13.66
CA PHE A 34 19.00 7.01 -13.82
C PHE A 34 19.03 7.39 -15.29
N ASN A 35 18.03 8.11 -15.76
CA ASN A 35 18.08 8.82 -17.02
C ASN A 35 19.27 9.78 -17.05
N SER A 36 19.68 10.24 -18.23
CA SER A 36 20.78 11.22 -18.37
C SER A 36 20.54 12.53 -17.62
N ASP A 37 19.30 12.82 -17.22
CA ASP A 37 18.87 13.95 -16.37
C ASP A 37 18.73 13.57 -14.88
N GLY A 38 19.03 12.33 -14.52
CA GLY A 38 18.95 11.84 -13.14
C GLY A 38 17.55 11.46 -12.65
N THR A 39 16.53 11.55 -13.49
CA THR A 39 15.16 11.18 -13.10
C THR A 39 14.75 9.82 -13.66
N PRO A 40 14.58 8.79 -12.81
CA PRO A 40 14.02 7.52 -13.25
C PRO A 40 12.51 7.61 -13.44
N LYS A 41 12.00 6.90 -14.42
CA LYS A 41 10.57 6.67 -14.52
C LYS A 41 10.12 5.76 -13.38
N LEU A 42 9.03 6.12 -12.71
CA LEU A 42 8.55 5.47 -11.51
C LEU A 42 8.36 3.95 -11.67
N ASN A 43 7.58 3.53 -12.63
CA ASN A 43 7.33 2.10 -12.87
C ASN A 43 8.60 1.33 -13.28
N TYR A 44 9.58 2.01 -13.86
CA TYR A 44 10.84 1.38 -14.25
C TYR A 44 11.68 1.04 -13.03
N VAL A 45 11.82 1.97 -12.09
CA VAL A 45 12.51 1.71 -10.81
C VAL A 45 11.88 0.53 -10.09
N TRP A 46 10.56 0.52 -9.98
CA TRP A 46 9.84 -0.58 -9.36
C TRP A 46 9.97 -1.89 -10.12
N LYS A 47 9.94 -1.86 -11.44
CA LYS A 47 10.06 -3.05 -12.28
C LYS A 47 11.42 -3.75 -12.16
N ILE A 48 12.50 -2.99 -12.03
CA ILE A 48 13.87 -3.51 -12.01
C ILE A 48 14.38 -3.81 -10.59
N SER A 49 13.70 -3.31 -9.56
CA SER A 49 14.07 -3.59 -8.18
C SER A 49 13.78 -5.03 -7.81
N ASP A 50 14.55 -5.57 -6.89
CA ASP A 50 14.25 -6.84 -6.27
C ASP A 50 12.93 -6.79 -5.50
N ASN A 51 12.33 -7.94 -5.24
CA ASN A 51 11.02 -8.01 -4.61
C ASN A 51 11.03 -7.45 -3.18
N THR A 52 12.06 -7.72 -2.40
CA THR A 52 12.15 -7.23 -1.01
C THR A 52 12.14 -5.69 -0.93
N PRO A 53 13.04 -4.95 -1.64
CA PRO A 53 12.96 -3.48 -1.62
C PRO A 53 11.64 -2.90 -2.11
N LYS A 54 10.96 -3.57 -3.06
CA LYS A 54 9.62 -3.16 -3.51
C LYS A 54 8.57 -3.35 -2.44
N GLY A 55 8.61 -4.49 -1.77
CA GLY A 55 7.73 -4.78 -0.63
C GLY A 55 7.90 -3.74 0.46
N ASP A 56 9.13 -3.57 0.95
CA ASP A 56 9.46 -2.60 2.01
C ASP A 56 8.98 -1.17 1.66
N ALA A 57 9.23 -0.72 0.42
CA ALA A 57 8.80 0.61 -0.02
C ALA A 57 7.27 0.73 -0.08
N GLY A 58 6.58 -0.32 -0.53
CA GLY A 58 5.12 -0.35 -0.57
C GLY A 58 4.51 -0.30 0.83
N GLU A 59 5.06 -1.06 1.77
CA GLU A 59 4.64 -1.07 3.17
C GLU A 59 4.86 0.30 3.83
N GLU A 60 6.02 0.95 3.59
CA GLU A 60 6.32 2.30 4.09
C GLU A 60 5.34 3.34 3.53
N ILE A 61 4.99 3.27 2.23
CA ILE A 61 4.00 4.16 1.61
C ILE A 61 2.65 3.98 2.29
N VAL A 62 2.18 2.74 2.37
CA VAL A 62 0.85 2.42 2.91
C VAL A 62 0.78 2.80 4.39
N GLY A 63 1.78 2.45 5.19
CA GLY A 63 1.86 2.84 6.60
C GLY A 63 1.81 4.36 6.80
N GLY A 64 2.60 5.11 6.02
CA GLY A 64 2.60 6.58 6.07
C GLY A 64 1.25 7.21 5.69
N ILE A 65 0.56 6.63 4.71
CA ILE A 65 -0.78 7.07 4.28
C ILE A 65 -1.80 6.85 5.40
N PHE A 66 -1.81 5.67 6.00
CA PHE A 66 -2.72 5.37 7.11
C PHE A 66 -2.43 6.22 8.34
N GLN A 67 -1.16 6.38 8.73
CA GLN A 67 -0.80 7.26 9.86
C GLN A 67 -1.39 8.65 9.65
N ARG A 68 -1.13 9.24 8.49
CA ARG A 68 -1.56 10.59 8.19
C ARG A 68 -3.07 10.75 8.22
N LEU A 69 -3.79 9.83 7.58
CA LEU A 69 -5.23 9.90 7.50
C LEU A 69 -5.89 9.66 8.85
N TYR A 70 -5.39 8.71 9.62
CA TYR A 70 -5.96 8.38 10.92
C TYR A 70 -5.67 9.45 11.97
N ASP A 71 -4.52 10.13 11.90
CA ASP A 71 -4.23 11.33 12.72
C ASP A 71 -5.27 12.43 12.50
N GLU A 72 -5.74 12.60 11.24
CA GLU A 72 -6.79 13.58 10.93
C GLU A 72 -8.18 13.10 11.40
N ILE A 73 -8.51 11.81 11.22
CA ILE A 73 -9.83 11.27 11.56
C ILE A 73 -10.01 11.22 13.08
N TYR A 74 -8.97 10.84 13.79
CA TYR A 74 -8.96 10.67 15.24
C TYR A 74 -8.20 11.78 15.95
N GLU A 75 -8.43 13.03 15.54
CA GLU A 75 -7.80 14.20 16.17
C GLU A 75 -8.03 14.19 17.69
N GLY A 76 -6.96 14.31 18.45
CA GLY A 76 -6.97 14.25 19.92
C GLY A 76 -6.79 12.85 20.51
N TYR A 77 -6.71 11.82 19.71
CA TYR A 77 -6.37 10.46 20.14
C TYR A 77 -4.96 10.09 19.68
N GLU A 78 -4.28 9.24 20.43
CA GLU A 78 -3.02 8.64 20.00
C GLU A 78 -3.31 7.56 18.95
N VAL A 79 -2.81 7.79 17.73
CA VAL A 79 -2.85 6.82 16.63
C VAL A 79 -1.47 6.27 16.42
N ILE A 80 -1.33 4.96 16.46
CA ILE A 80 -0.08 4.25 16.20
C ILE A 80 -0.25 3.42 14.93
N VAL A 81 0.53 3.74 13.90
CA VAL A 81 0.65 2.91 12.70
C VAL A 81 2.06 2.34 12.67
N LYS A 82 2.17 1.02 12.79
CA LYS A 82 3.44 0.31 12.74
C LYS A 82 3.54 -0.48 11.43
N VAL A 83 4.60 -0.26 10.68
CA VAL A 83 5.03 -1.16 9.60
C VAL A 83 5.83 -2.27 10.25
N VAL A 84 5.35 -3.51 10.13
CA VAL A 84 5.91 -4.68 10.82
C VAL A 84 7.17 -5.19 10.10
N GLY A 85 7.20 -5.07 8.78
CA GLY A 85 8.34 -5.44 7.95
C GLY A 85 8.74 -6.90 8.08
N ALA A 86 10.03 -7.17 8.16
CA ALA A 86 10.60 -8.51 8.29
C ALA A 86 10.37 -9.19 9.66
N GLU A 87 9.81 -8.49 10.63
CA GLU A 87 9.33 -9.11 11.86
C GLU A 87 8.11 -9.94 11.50
N LYS A 88 8.30 -11.22 11.26
CA LYS A 88 7.35 -12.20 10.75
C LYS A 88 5.97 -12.09 11.40
N GLY A 89 5.05 -11.43 10.73
CA GLY A 89 3.63 -11.40 11.04
C GLY A 89 2.81 -11.90 9.85
N ASP A 90 1.54 -12.10 10.09
CA ASP A 90 0.56 -12.44 9.05
C ASP A 90 0.05 -11.18 8.32
N PHE A 91 0.65 -10.01 8.62
CA PHE A 91 0.29 -8.71 8.06
C PHE A 91 1.50 -7.78 8.05
N ASP A 92 1.45 -6.75 7.21
CA ASP A 92 2.57 -5.83 6.99
C ASP A 92 2.41 -4.51 7.75
N VAL A 93 1.18 -4.07 7.98
CA VAL A 93 0.87 -2.81 8.70
C VAL A 93 -0.19 -3.07 9.77
N ILE A 94 0.02 -2.53 10.97
CA ILE A 94 -0.98 -2.52 12.03
C ILE A 94 -1.33 -1.09 12.43
N ILE A 95 -2.61 -0.81 12.57
CA ILE A 95 -3.15 0.48 12.99
C ILE A 95 -3.81 0.28 14.35
N THR A 96 -3.47 1.09 15.34
CA THR A 96 -4.04 1.02 16.68
C THR A 96 -4.47 2.39 17.15
N VAL A 97 -5.71 2.49 17.66
CA VAL A 97 -6.21 3.62 18.44
C VAL A 97 -6.69 3.06 19.76
N ALA A 98 -5.78 2.94 20.72
CA ALA A 98 -6.00 2.20 21.95
C ALA A 98 -7.19 2.72 22.80
N ALA A 99 -7.37 4.04 22.84
CA ALA A 99 -8.47 4.68 23.57
C ALA A 99 -9.88 4.33 23.03
N LEU A 100 -9.95 3.83 21.78
CA LEU A 100 -11.20 3.45 21.11
C LEU A 100 -11.29 1.94 20.86
N ASP A 101 -10.34 1.15 21.39
CA ASP A 101 -10.23 -0.31 21.17
C ASP A 101 -10.22 -0.69 19.67
N ILE A 102 -9.59 0.16 18.83
CA ILE A 102 -9.47 -0.07 17.40
C ILE A 102 -8.10 -0.72 17.14
N THR A 103 -8.12 -1.85 16.46
CA THR A 103 -6.93 -2.50 15.91
C THR A 103 -7.26 -3.03 14.53
N ILE A 104 -6.49 -2.64 13.51
CA ILE A 104 -6.69 -3.04 12.11
C ILE A 104 -5.37 -3.55 11.56
N LYS A 105 -5.40 -4.72 10.95
CA LYS A 105 -4.26 -5.41 10.35
C LYS A 105 -4.38 -5.38 8.83
N ILE A 106 -3.35 -4.89 8.16
CA ILE A 106 -3.32 -4.70 6.72
C ILE A 106 -2.20 -5.55 6.11
N GLU A 107 -2.55 -6.40 5.18
CA GLU A 107 -1.61 -7.07 4.28
C GLU A 107 -1.36 -6.18 3.06
N VAL A 108 -0.11 -5.84 2.76
CA VAL A 108 0.26 -4.96 1.65
C VAL A 108 0.85 -5.78 0.51
N LYS A 109 0.35 -5.55 -0.69
CA LYS A 109 0.93 -6.13 -1.91
C LYS A 109 1.21 -5.03 -2.91
N THR A 110 2.40 -5.05 -3.50
CA THR A 110 2.82 -4.06 -4.49
C THR A 110 3.00 -4.72 -5.86
N ALA A 111 2.46 -4.09 -6.89
CA ALA A 111 2.63 -4.53 -8.28
C ALA A 111 2.78 -3.34 -9.22
N THR A 112 3.53 -3.53 -10.30
CA THR A 112 3.53 -2.61 -11.44
C THR A 112 2.39 -2.95 -12.39
N GLN A 113 1.80 -1.95 -13.01
CA GLN A 113 0.78 -2.10 -14.04
C GLN A 113 1.35 -2.91 -15.23
N ASP A 114 0.59 -3.89 -15.71
CA ASP A 114 0.95 -4.65 -16.90
C ASP A 114 0.45 -3.98 -18.20
N SER A 115 0.76 -4.58 -19.36
CA SER A 115 0.37 -4.06 -20.68
C SER A 115 -1.14 -4.06 -20.95
N ASN A 116 -1.92 -4.69 -20.09
CA ASN A 116 -3.38 -4.77 -20.19
C ASN A 116 -4.09 -3.89 -19.14
N ASP A 117 -3.37 -2.93 -18.58
CA ASP A 117 -3.85 -2.06 -17.50
C ASP A 117 -4.38 -2.85 -16.29
N THR A 118 -3.71 -3.96 -15.98
CA THR A 118 -4.04 -4.79 -14.83
C THR A 118 -2.92 -4.83 -13.80
N TYR A 119 -3.31 -5.10 -12.56
CA TYR A 119 -2.40 -5.40 -11.46
C TYR A 119 -2.54 -6.84 -11.06
N GLN A 120 -1.42 -7.48 -10.74
CA GLN A 120 -1.37 -8.84 -10.22
C GLN A 120 -0.63 -8.82 -8.90
N TRP A 121 -1.38 -8.74 -7.81
CA TRP A 121 -0.83 -8.83 -6.46
C TRP A 121 -0.77 -10.30 -6.05
N ASN A 122 0.46 -10.82 -5.99
CA ASN A 122 0.73 -12.22 -5.70
C ASN A 122 1.02 -12.43 -4.22
N GLY A 123 0.93 -13.68 -3.77
CA GLY A 123 1.37 -14.09 -2.45
C GLY A 123 0.35 -13.88 -1.32
N LEU A 124 -0.91 -13.58 -1.62
CA LEU A 124 -1.96 -13.61 -0.60
C LEU A 124 -2.20 -15.04 -0.15
N LYS A 125 -2.29 -15.25 1.15
CA LYS A 125 -2.52 -16.58 1.75
C LYS A 125 -3.88 -16.61 2.43
N LYS A 126 -4.56 -17.78 2.39
CA LYS A 126 -5.78 -18.00 3.19
C LYS A 126 -5.45 -18.34 4.62
N GLY A 127 -6.35 -17.97 5.53
CA GLY A 127 -6.26 -18.35 6.93
C GLY A 127 -5.20 -17.61 7.72
N ILE A 128 -4.59 -16.56 7.15
CA ILE A 128 -3.67 -15.69 7.88
C ILE A 128 -4.43 -14.52 8.52
N ASP A 129 -3.83 -13.94 9.55
CA ASP A 129 -4.50 -13.00 10.45
C ASP A 129 -4.31 -11.54 10.00
N TYR A 130 -4.96 -11.17 8.88
CA TYR A 130 -5.14 -9.77 8.50
C TYR A 130 -6.63 -9.45 8.30
N ASP A 131 -7.00 -8.20 8.42
CA ASP A 131 -8.39 -7.75 8.23
C ASP A 131 -8.64 -7.33 6.77
N TYR A 132 -7.68 -6.62 6.19
CA TYR A 132 -7.76 -6.10 4.82
C TYR A 132 -6.47 -6.30 4.07
N ALA A 133 -6.56 -6.50 2.76
CA ALA A 133 -5.42 -6.43 1.87
C ALA A 133 -5.44 -5.10 1.11
N PHE A 134 -4.29 -4.45 1.06
CA PHE A 134 -4.04 -3.23 0.31
C PHE A 134 -3.15 -3.55 -0.90
N GLY A 135 -3.71 -3.41 -2.10
CA GLY A 135 -2.98 -3.52 -3.34
C GLY A 135 -2.46 -2.16 -3.78
N LEU A 136 -1.14 -1.95 -3.68
CA LEU A 136 -0.49 -0.76 -4.23
C LEU A 136 -0.09 -1.04 -5.67
N GLY A 137 -0.62 -0.25 -6.60
CA GLY A 137 -0.34 -0.32 -8.03
C GLY A 137 0.58 0.82 -8.46
N VAL A 138 1.66 0.50 -9.18
CA VAL A 138 2.62 1.49 -9.68
C VAL A 138 2.43 1.66 -11.17
N THR A 139 1.98 2.85 -11.58
CA THR A 139 1.87 3.27 -12.98
C THR A 139 3.18 3.95 -13.43
N PRO A 140 3.35 4.30 -14.72
CA PRO A 140 4.50 5.07 -15.16
C PRO A 140 4.71 6.40 -14.43
N ASP A 141 3.64 7.05 -14.01
CA ASP A 141 3.67 8.43 -13.54
C ASP A 141 3.05 8.62 -12.15
N ASP A 142 2.35 7.61 -11.61
CA ASP A 142 1.57 7.75 -10.38
C ASP A 142 1.40 6.42 -9.65
N PHE A 143 0.68 6.46 -8.54
CA PHE A 143 0.23 5.29 -7.80
C PHE A 143 -1.30 5.14 -7.89
N GLU A 144 -1.73 3.90 -8.00
CA GLU A 144 -3.12 3.49 -7.87
C GLU A 144 -3.26 2.53 -6.69
N PHE A 145 -4.45 2.37 -6.18
CA PHE A 145 -4.69 1.45 -5.07
C PHE A 145 -6.01 0.70 -5.21
N ALA A 146 -6.07 -0.45 -4.58
CA ALA A 146 -7.30 -1.14 -4.24
C ALA A 146 -7.19 -1.67 -2.80
N ILE A 147 -8.30 -1.68 -2.08
CA ILE A 147 -8.37 -2.25 -0.74
C ILE A 147 -9.62 -3.12 -0.62
N GLN A 148 -9.47 -4.32 -0.05
CA GLN A 148 -10.55 -5.29 0.11
C GLN A 148 -10.41 -6.02 1.44
N SER A 149 -11.56 -6.42 2.02
CA SER A 149 -11.55 -7.27 3.21
C SER A 149 -11.00 -8.66 2.91
N ARG A 150 -10.39 -9.29 3.90
CA ARG A 150 -9.95 -10.68 3.83
C ARG A 150 -11.08 -11.61 3.37
N THR A 151 -12.26 -11.51 3.97
CA THR A 151 -13.43 -12.33 3.62
C THR A 151 -13.77 -12.23 2.15
N TYR A 152 -13.86 -11.00 1.62
CA TYR A 152 -14.13 -10.78 0.19
C TYR A 152 -13.10 -11.46 -0.71
N LEU A 153 -11.83 -11.35 -0.35
CA LEU A 153 -10.75 -11.95 -1.13
C LEU A 153 -10.75 -13.46 -1.03
N GLU A 154 -10.88 -14.03 0.16
CA GLU A 154 -10.89 -15.48 0.37
C GLU A 154 -12.02 -16.20 -0.38
N GLU A 155 -13.17 -15.54 -0.56
CA GLU A 155 -14.28 -16.05 -1.36
C GLU A 155 -14.00 -16.04 -2.87
N ARG A 156 -13.16 -15.16 -3.35
CA ARG A 156 -13.00 -14.87 -4.79
C ARG A 156 -11.63 -15.18 -5.37
N LEU A 157 -10.61 -15.37 -4.55
CA LEU A 157 -9.28 -15.63 -5.03
C LEU A 157 -9.18 -17.04 -5.63
N THR A 158 -8.71 -17.10 -6.86
CA THR A 158 -8.30 -18.36 -7.47
C THR A 158 -6.91 -18.73 -6.97
N THR A 159 -6.71 -20.02 -6.72
CA THR A 159 -5.39 -20.54 -6.31
C THR A 159 -4.37 -20.20 -7.38
N ASN A 160 -3.37 -19.42 -7.02
CA ASN A 160 -2.18 -19.30 -7.83
C ASN A 160 -1.27 -20.47 -7.45
N MET A 161 -1.03 -21.36 -8.38
CA MET A 161 0.05 -22.33 -8.20
C MET A 161 1.34 -21.56 -8.17
N SER A 162 1.79 -21.15 -6.97
CA SER A 162 3.07 -20.50 -6.81
C SER A 162 4.19 -21.41 -7.25
N ARG A 163 5.28 -20.86 -7.75
CA ARG A 163 6.47 -21.63 -8.11
C ARG A 163 7.00 -22.49 -6.96
N ASP A 164 6.60 -22.18 -5.75
CA ASP A 164 7.09 -22.80 -4.52
C ASP A 164 6.12 -23.80 -3.89
N GLY A 165 4.98 -24.09 -4.53
CA GLY A 165 4.00 -25.04 -4.02
C GLY A 165 3.24 -24.61 -2.76
N GLU A 166 3.41 -23.39 -2.28
CA GLU A 166 2.86 -22.86 -1.04
C GLU A 166 1.47 -22.23 -1.20
N GLY A 167 0.53 -22.81 -1.87
CA GLY A 167 -0.88 -22.41 -1.81
C GLY A 167 -1.21 -20.92 -1.67
N SER A 168 -0.46 -20.04 -2.32
CA SER A 168 -0.72 -18.60 -2.31
C SER A 168 -1.71 -18.22 -3.40
N TYR A 169 -2.41 -17.11 -3.19
CA TYR A 169 -3.43 -16.60 -4.10
C TYR A 169 -2.94 -15.35 -4.82
N LYS A 170 -3.45 -15.19 -6.03
CA LYS A 170 -3.25 -14.00 -6.83
C LYS A 170 -4.51 -13.16 -6.85
N TRP A 171 -4.41 -11.94 -6.37
CA TRP A 171 -5.43 -10.93 -6.55
C TRP A 171 -5.15 -10.15 -7.83
N THR A 172 -6.00 -10.34 -8.83
CA THR A 172 -5.93 -9.62 -10.09
C THR A 172 -7.02 -8.56 -10.12
N ALA A 173 -6.66 -7.33 -10.37
CA ALA A 173 -7.60 -6.24 -10.53
C ALA A 173 -7.29 -5.45 -11.81
N ARG A 174 -8.36 -5.12 -12.54
CA ARG A 174 -8.34 -4.19 -13.65
C ARG A 174 -8.71 -2.80 -13.16
N LYS A 175 -8.40 -1.80 -13.93
CA LYS A 175 -8.76 -0.40 -13.64
C LYS A 175 -10.26 -0.18 -13.38
N SER A 176 -11.12 -1.08 -13.92
CA SER A 176 -12.57 -1.12 -13.66
C SER A 176 -12.97 -1.72 -12.30
N ASP A 177 -12.06 -2.38 -11.59
CA ASP A 177 -12.38 -3.22 -10.43
C ASP A 177 -12.10 -2.50 -9.10
N ASN A 178 -12.62 -1.29 -8.94
CA ASN A 178 -12.37 -0.42 -7.76
C ASN A 178 -10.90 -0.02 -7.56
N VAL A 179 -10.09 -0.09 -8.62
CA VAL A 179 -8.75 0.50 -8.63
C VAL A 179 -8.89 2.00 -8.89
N LYS A 180 -8.40 2.82 -7.98
CA LYS A 180 -8.48 4.28 -8.04
C LYS A 180 -7.10 4.89 -7.91
N LEU A 181 -6.92 6.10 -8.43
CA LEU A 181 -5.71 6.87 -8.17
C LEU A 181 -5.53 7.06 -6.67
N LEU A 182 -4.28 6.94 -6.19
CA LEU A 182 -3.92 7.14 -4.79
C LEU A 182 -3.99 8.64 -4.45
N ARG A 183 -5.19 9.10 -4.10
CA ARG A 183 -5.53 10.46 -3.68
C ARG A 183 -6.29 10.41 -2.37
N VAL A 184 -6.16 11.45 -1.55
CA VAL A 184 -6.82 11.52 -0.22
C VAL A 184 -8.32 11.31 -0.33
N GLU A 185 -8.96 11.97 -1.27
CA GLU A 185 -10.41 11.90 -1.49
C GLU A 185 -10.87 10.48 -1.85
N ASN A 186 -10.20 9.83 -2.81
CA ASN A 186 -10.52 8.47 -3.22
C ASN A 186 -10.27 7.46 -2.09
N PHE A 187 -9.22 7.69 -1.32
CA PHE A 187 -8.85 6.81 -0.21
C PHE A 187 -9.86 6.94 0.94
N ARG A 188 -10.24 8.16 1.32
CA ARG A 188 -11.30 8.41 2.32
C ARG A 188 -12.62 7.79 1.91
N GLU A 189 -13.06 8.01 0.67
CA GLU A 189 -14.27 7.39 0.12
C GLU A 189 -14.23 5.87 0.30
N ARG A 190 -13.15 5.24 -0.12
CA ARG A 190 -13.01 3.78 -0.06
C ARG A 190 -12.96 3.24 1.37
N LEU A 191 -12.29 3.92 2.29
CA LEU A 191 -12.30 3.54 3.71
C LEU A 191 -13.69 3.68 4.33
N GLY A 192 -14.46 4.69 3.94
CA GLY A 192 -15.86 4.86 4.35
C GLY A 192 -16.74 3.69 3.90
N GLU A 193 -16.62 3.26 2.63
CA GLU A 193 -17.33 2.10 2.08
C GLU A 193 -17.00 0.79 2.84
N LEU A 194 -15.80 0.68 3.37
CA LEU A 194 -15.34 -0.49 4.14
C LEU A 194 -15.60 -0.37 5.65
N ASN A 195 -16.23 0.71 6.10
CA ASN A 195 -16.44 1.05 7.53
C ASN A 195 -15.11 1.14 8.33
N LEU A 196 -14.02 1.53 7.65
CA LEU A 196 -12.70 1.69 8.26
C LEU A 196 -12.48 3.07 8.88
N LEU A 197 -13.41 4.01 8.70
CA LEU A 197 -13.35 5.35 9.28
C LEU A 197 -14.01 5.44 10.69
N GLY A 198 -14.33 4.30 11.31
CA GLY A 198 -15.07 4.28 12.57
C GLY A 198 -16.54 4.65 12.37
N GLY A 199 -17.45 3.69 12.46
CA GLY A 199 -18.88 3.96 12.38
C GLY A 199 -19.32 4.92 13.49
N ASN A 200 -19.98 6.01 13.11
CA ASN A 200 -20.60 7.02 13.97
C ASN A 200 -19.64 7.96 14.72
N LEU A 201 -18.90 8.79 13.98
CA LEU A 201 -18.54 10.13 14.44
C LEU A 201 -19.40 11.17 13.73
#